data_2a7893229d2b0765ad5c69557326a232
#
_entry.id   2a7893229d2b0765ad5c69557326a232
#
_cell.length_a   1.000
_cell.length_b   1.000
_cell.length_c   1.000
_cell.angle_alpha   90.00
_cell.angle_beta   90.00
_cell.angle_gamma   90.00
#
_symmetry.space_group_name_H-M   'P 1'
#
loop_
_entity.id
_entity.type
_entity.pdbx_description
1 polymer ?
#
loop_
_entity_poly.entity_id
_entity_poly.type
_entity_poly.pdbx_seq_one_letter_code
_entity_poly.pdbx_strand_id
1 'polypeptide(L)'
;MLKTELLEIIANGENSGVEFKRDDIRPEQLAKEVVAMANFQGGRLLLGVEDDGTITGIQRENLEEWVMNVFQGKVHPMILPFYEEVKLDDDMRVAVVSFPIGISKPYVVRHSGKEEIYIRVGTT
;
A
#
# COMPACT_ATOMS: atom_id res chain seq x y z
N MET A 1 -1.15 14.90 -2.88
CA MET A 1 -0.30 15.08 -1.68
C MET A 1 0.90 15.95 -2.01
N LEU A 2 1.23 16.87 -1.15
CA LEU A 2 2.41 17.70 -1.32
C LEU A 2 3.67 16.93 -0.92
N LYS A 3 4.79 17.30 -1.54
CA LYS A 3 6.09 16.73 -1.22
C LYS A 3 6.42 16.85 0.28
N THR A 4 6.11 18.01 0.87
CA THR A 4 6.38 18.25 2.29
C THR A 4 5.57 17.33 3.20
N GLU A 5 4.31 17.05 2.83
CA GLU A 5 3.47 16.10 3.57
C GLU A 5 4.06 14.68 3.49
N LEU A 6 4.48 14.28 2.31
CA LEU A 6 5.07 12.96 2.12
C LEU A 6 6.33 12.79 2.97
N LEU A 7 7.23 13.77 2.94
CA LEU A 7 8.46 13.71 3.71
C LEU A 7 8.20 13.66 5.21
N GLU A 8 7.16 14.36 5.68
CA GLU A 8 6.77 14.31 7.08
C GLU A 8 6.26 12.92 7.46
N ILE A 9 5.43 12.31 6.62
CA ILE A 9 4.92 10.96 6.86
C ILE A 9 6.08 9.96 6.94
N ILE A 10 7.04 10.08 6.03
CA ILE A 10 8.20 9.19 6.01
C ILE A 10 9.06 9.39 7.28
N ALA A 11 9.26 10.64 7.67
CA ALA A 11 10.05 10.96 8.87
C ALA A 11 9.40 10.41 10.15
N ASN A 12 8.08 10.39 10.21
CA ASN A 12 7.36 9.86 11.37
C ASN A 12 7.38 8.33 11.45
N GLY A 13 7.72 7.65 10.34
CA GLY A 13 7.81 6.21 10.31
C GLY A 13 6.48 5.48 10.15
N GLU A 14 6.56 4.17 10.07
CA GLU A 14 5.36 3.32 9.98
C GLU A 14 4.54 3.37 11.25
N ASN A 15 3.22 3.21 11.09
CA ASN A 15 2.28 3.10 12.21
C ASN A 15 1.09 2.25 11.76
N SER A 16 0.02 2.19 12.58
CA SER A 16 -1.14 1.35 12.25
C SER A 16 -1.88 1.78 10.98
N GLY A 17 -1.67 3.01 10.50
CA GLY A 17 -2.30 3.54 9.30
C GLY A 17 -1.34 3.82 8.15
N VAL A 18 -0.05 3.53 8.30
CA VAL A 18 0.96 3.82 7.28
C VAL A 18 1.96 2.67 7.19
N GLU A 19 2.14 2.15 5.98
CA GLU A 19 3.09 1.09 5.68
C GLU A 19 4.01 1.52 4.55
N PHE A 20 5.31 1.26 4.69
CA PHE A 20 6.31 1.51 3.65
C PHE A 20 6.67 0.21 2.98
N LYS A 21 6.72 0.20 1.64
CA LYS A 21 7.17 -0.96 0.87
C LYS A 21 7.93 -0.50 -0.36
N ARG A 22 8.93 -1.28 -0.76
CA ARG A 22 9.52 -1.14 -2.07
C ARG A 22 8.47 -1.56 -3.10
N ASP A 23 8.52 -0.97 -4.29
CA ASP A 23 7.52 -1.29 -5.31
C ASP A 23 7.82 -2.59 -6.05
N ASP A 24 8.94 -3.25 -5.74
CA ASP A 24 9.31 -4.53 -6.34
C ASP A 24 8.79 -5.74 -5.55
N ILE A 25 7.90 -5.50 -4.57
CA ILE A 25 7.27 -6.58 -3.81
C ILE A 25 6.37 -7.43 -4.70
N ARG A 26 6.10 -8.65 -4.26
CA ARG A 26 5.23 -9.56 -5.00
C ARG A 26 3.76 -9.14 -4.85
N PRO A 27 2.92 -9.48 -5.84
CA PRO A 27 1.49 -9.14 -5.77
C PRO A 27 0.80 -9.66 -4.50
N GLU A 28 1.12 -10.89 -4.08
CA GLU A 28 0.53 -11.49 -2.90
C GLU A 28 0.91 -10.72 -1.64
N GLN A 29 2.13 -10.20 -1.58
CA GLN A 29 2.60 -9.42 -0.44
C GLN A 29 1.83 -8.09 -0.36
N LEU A 30 1.64 -7.42 -1.50
CA LEU A 30 0.86 -6.19 -1.52
C LEU A 30 -0.58 -6.46 -1.08
N ALA A 31 -1.21 -7.49 -1.62
CA ALA A 31 -2.58 -7.85 -1.29
C ALA A 31 -2.74 -8.12 0.21
N LYS A 32 -1.76 -8.80 0.81
CA LYS A 32 -1.75 -9.12 2.23
C LYS A 32 -1.74 -7.85 3.09
N GLU A 33 -0.91 -6.88 2.73
CA GLU A 33 -0.85 -5.61 3.46
C GLU A 33 -2.17 -4.84 3.33
N VAL A 34 -2.73 -4.78 2.13
CA VAL A 34 -3.99 -4.09 1.86
C VAL A 34 -5.11 -4.70 2.70
N VAL A 35 -5.25 -6.02 2.66
CA VAL A 35 -6.31 -6.73 3.39
C VAL A 35 -6.17 -6.51 4.89
N ALA A 36 -4.95 -6.62 5.42
CA ALA A 36 -4.72 -6.42 6.84
C ALA A 36 -5.14 -5.01 7.29
N MET A 37 -4.80 -4.00 6.50
CA MET A 37 -5.15 -2.61 6.82
C MET A 37 -6.65 -2.36 6.65
N ALA A 38 -7.27 -2.90 5.60
CA ALA A 38 -8.71 -2.71 5.37
C ALA A 38 -9.54 -3.35 6.47
N ASN A 39 -9.09 -4.46 7.02
CA ASN A 39 -9.77 -5.14 8.13
C ASN A 39 -9.58 -4.40 9.46
N PHE A 40 -8.68 -3.44 9.52
CA PHE A 40 -8.43 -2.65 10.73
C PHE A 40 -8.97 -1.23 10.58
N GLN A 41 -8.22 -0.32 9.99
CA GLN A 41 -8.59 1.09 9.88
C GLN A 41 -8.50 1.66 8.47
N GLY A 42 -8.08 0.87 7.49
CA GLY A 42 -7.64 1.41 6.23
C GLY A 42 -6.27 2.06 6.40
N GLY A 43 -5.88 2.91 5.46
CA GLY A 43 -4.62 3.62 5.59
C GLY A 43 -3.94 3.95 4.29
N ARG A 44 -2.63 4.10 4.36
CA ARG A 44 -1.78 4.48 3.24
C ARG A 44 -0.62 3.53 3.11
N LEU A 45 -0.41 3.07 1.87
CA LEU A 45 0.81 2.34 1.50
C LEU A 45 1.68 3.29 0.70
N LEU A 46 2.92 3.45 1.11
CA LEU A 46 3.91 4.21 0.36
C LEU A 46 4.81 3.23 -0.37
N LEU A 47 4.76 3.26 -1.70
CA LEU A 47 5.56 2.37 -2.54
C LEU A 47 6.78 3.13 -3.06
N GLY A 48 7.95 2.57 -2.82
CA GLY A 48 9.23 3.20 -3.12
C GLY A 48 9.94 3.71 -1.88
N VAL A 49 9.58 3.17 -0.70
CA VAL A 49 10.20 3.52 0.59
C VAL A 49 10.47 2.23 1.36
N GLU A 50 11.68 2.09 1.89
CA GLU A 50 12.01 0.95 2.73
C GLU A 50 11.49 1.14 4.15
N ASP A 51 11.47 0.06 4.92
CA ASP A 51 10.91 0.06 6.28
C ASP A 51 11.56 1.10 7.20
N ASP A 52 12.83 1.41 6.98
CA ASP A 52 13.57 2.39 7.77
C ASP A 52 13.39 3.84 7.29
N GLY A 53 12.58 4.05 6.25
CA GLY A 53 12.34 5.36 5.67
C GLY A 53 13.27 5.73 4.52
N THR A 54 14.19 4.84 4.14
CA THR A 54 15.04 5.10 2.98
C THR A 54 14.19 5.13 1.73
N ILE A 55 14.33 6.21 0.95
CA ILE A 55 13.54 6.39 -0.27
C ILE A 55 14.28 5.73 -1.43
N THR A 56 13.68 4.70 -2.01
CA THR A 56 14.21 4.01 -3.18
C THR A 56 13.57 4.51 -4.47
N GLY A 57 12.38 5.09 -4.35
CA GLY A 57 11.62 5.57 -5.50
C GLY A 57 10.94 4.44 -6.27
N ILE A 58 10.12 4.83 -7.22
CA ILE A 58 9.39 3.90 -8.08
C ILE A 58 10.36 3.33 -9.11
N GLN A 59 10.46 2.00 -9.17
CA GLN A 59 11.30 1.27 -10.12
C GLN A 59 10.47 0.57 -11.19
N ARG A 60 9.23 0.19 -10.87
CA ARG A 60 8.36 -0.58 -11.76
C ARG A 60 7.69 0.33 -12.77
N GLU A 61 7.70 -0.06 -14.04
CA GLU A 61 6.93 0.65 -15.05
C GLU A 61 5.44 0.38 -14.86
N ASN A 62 4.61 1.37 -15.15
CA ASN A 62 3.15 1.24 -15.04
C ASN A 62 2.71 0.76 -13.66
N LEU A 63 3.29 1.35 -12.62
CA LEU A 63 3.01 0.93 -11.25
C LEU A 63 1.53 1.05 -10.91
N GLU A 64 0.86 2.11 -11.34
CA GLU A 64 -0.57 2.30 -11.06
C GLU A 64 -1.39 1.13 -11.59
N GLU A 65 -1.17 0.72 -12.82
CA GLU A 65 -1.87 -0.41 -13.42
C GLU A 65 -1.60 -1.70 -12.65
N TRP A 66 -0.35 -1.92 -12.27
CA TRP A 66 0.02 -3.10 -11.49
C TRP A 66 -0.69 -3.12 -10.13
N VAL A 67 -0.75 -1.98 -9.44
CA VAL A 67 -1.44 -1.85 -8.17
C VAL A 67 -2.93 -2.15 -8.34
N MET A 68 -3.57 -1.54 -9.35
CA MET A 68 -4.99 -1.77 -9.61
C MET A 68 -5.29 -3.23 -9.92
N ASN A 69 -4.41 -3.89 -10.66
CA ASN A 69 -4.57 -5.30 -10.97
C ASN A 69 -4.50 -6.17 -9.71
N VAL A 70 -3.63 -5.83 -8.76
CA VAL A 70 -3.55 -6.55 -7.49
C VAL A 70 -4.84 -6.37 -6.69
N PHE A 71 -5.35 -5.14 -6.59
CA PHE A 71 -6.60 -4.88 -5.89
C PHE A 71 -7.77 -5.63 -6.52
N GLN A 72 -7.86 -5.65 -7.84
CA GLN A 72 -8.96 -6.30 -8.53
C GLN A 72 -8.87 -7.82 -8.46
N GLY A 73 -7.67 -8.38 -8.58
CA GLY A 73 -7.50 -9.81 -8.71
C GLY A 73 -7.29 -10.58 -7.42
N LYS A 74 -6.81 -9.91 -6.37
CA LYS A 74 -6.38 -10.61 -5.15
C LYS A 74 -7.06 -10.14 -3.88
N VAL A 75 -7.71 -9.00 -3.89
CA VAL A 75 -8.39 -8.43 -2.72
C VAL A 75 -9.89 -8.59 -2.87
N HIS A 76 -10.54 -9.20 -1.89
CA HIS A 76 -11.96 -9.47 -1.99
C HIS A 76 -12.64 -9.27 -0.62
N PRO A 77 -13.80 -8.60 -0.51
CA PRO A 77 -14.49 -7.87 -1.58
C PRO A 77 -13.68 -6.73 -2.17
N MET A 78 -14.16 -6.16 -3.27
CA MET A 78 -13.42 -5.14 -4.00
C MET A 78 -13.18 -3.87 -3.17
N ILE A 79 -11.97 -3.33 -3.26
CA ILE A 79 -11.60 -2.03 -2.73
C ILE A 79 -11.10 -1.20 -3.90
N LEU A 80 -11.58 0.05 -3.99
CA LEU A 80 -11.09 1.00 -4.97
C LEU A 80 -10.14 1.97 -4.25
N PRO A 81 -8.83 1.87 -4.49
CA PRO A 81 -7.89 2.75 -3.82
C PRO A 81 -7.77 4.09 -4.54
N PHE A 82 -7.31 5.10 -3.83
CA PHE A 82 -6.84 6.33 -4.42
C PHE A 82 -5.33 6.23 -4.61
N TYR A 83 -4.89 6.38 -5.85
CA TYR A 83 -3.49 6.26 -6.21
C TYR A 83 -2.95 7.63 -6.63
N GLU A 84 -1.81 8.04 -6.11
CA GLU A 84 -1.13 9.22 -6.57
C GLU A 84 0.38 9.02 -6.51
N GLU A 85 1.12 9.74 -7.35
CA GLU A 85 2.57 9.74 -7.31
C GLU A 85 3.04 11.13 -6.91
N VAL A 86 3.97 11.17 -5.98
CA VAL A 86 4.57 12.40 -5.49
C VAL A 86 6.00 12.47 -6.00
N LYS A 87 6.30 13.52 -6.76
CA LYS A 87 7.65 13.74 -7.29
C LYS A 87 8.52 14.38 -6.23
N LEU A 88 9.67 13.78 -6.01
CA LEU A 88 10.70 14.31 -5.12
C LEU A 88 11.84 14.90 -5.97
N ASP A 89 12.90 15.32 -5.31
CA ASP A 89 14.09 15.81 -6.00
C ASP A 89 14.76 14.66 -6.78
N ASP A 90 15.59 15.01 -7.76
CA ASP A 90 16.34 14.04 -8.60
C ASP A 90 15.43 13.09 -9.39
N ASP A 91 14.24 13.58 -9.79
CA ASP A 91 13.26 12.81 -10.58
C ASP A 91 12.75 11.55 -9.89
N MET A 92 13.03 11.39 -8.62
CA MET A 92 12.55 10.28 -7.82
C MET A 92 11.08 10.49 -7.48
N ARG A 93 10.27 9.43 -7.56
CA ARG A 93 8.84 9.47 -7.23
C ARG A 93 8.50 8.38 -6.25
N VAL A 94 7.49 8.67 -5.43
CA VAL A 94 6.94 7.70 -4.47
C VAL A 94 5.44 7.63 -4.73
N ALA A 95 4.89 6.43 -4.76
CA ALA A 95 3.46 6.23 -4.92
C ALA A 95 2.79 6.16 -3.55
N VAL A 96 1.66 6.83 -3.43
CA VAL A 96 0.82 6.78 -2.23
C VAL A 96 -0.50 6.14 -2.60
N VAL A 97 -0.79 4.99 -2.00
CA VAL A 97 -2.01 4.23 -2.24
C VAL A 97 -2.85 4.32 -0.98
N SER A 98 -3.97 5.01 -1.06
CA SER A 98 -4.84 5.28 0.09
C SER A 98 -6.17 4.57 -0.05
N PHE A 99 -6.69 4.05 1.05
CA PHE A 99 -8.02 3.45 1.07
C PHE A 99 -8.61 3.54 2.46
N PRO A 100 -9.95 3.70 2.57
CA PRO A 100 -10.60 3.81 3.87
C PRO A 100 -10.72 2.45 4.55
N ILE A 101 -11.18 2.45 5.80
CA ILE A 101 -11.57 1.23 6.48
C ILE A 101 -12.62 0.50 5.64
N GLY A 102 -12.48 -0.80 5.54
CA GLY A 102 -13.43 -1.61 4.77
C GLY A 102 -14.79 -1.70 5.46
N ILE A 103 -15.86 -1.60 4.67
CA ILE A 103 -17.24 -1.67 5.17
C ILE A 103 -17.84 -3.08 5.01
N SER A 104 -17.23 -3.93 4.25
CA SER A 104 -17.71 -5.29 3.95
C SER A 104 -16.79 -6.35 4.55
N LYS A 105 -16.33 -6.13 5.76
CA LYS A 105 -15.43 -7.06 6.45
C LYS A 105 -16.06 -8.44 6.65
N PRO A 106 -15.26 -9.50 6.64
CA PRO A 106 -13.81 -9.49 6.50
C PRO A 106 -13.36 -9.41 5.04
N TYR A 107 -12.26 -8.74 4.82
CA TYR A 107 -11.57 -8.76 3.53
C TYR A 107 -10.57 -9.90 3.53
N VAL A 108 -10.36 -10.52 2.38
CA VAL A 108 -9.46 -11.67 2.25
C VAL A 108 -8.53 -11.46 1.07
N VAL A 109 -7.38 -12.12 1.12
CA VAL A 109 -6.52 -12.31 -0.03
C VAL A 109 -6.98 -13.58 -0.73
N ARG A 110 -7.31 -13.45 -2.02
CA ARG A 110 -7.71 -14.60 -2.83
C ARG A 110 -6.57 -14.94 -3.78
N HIS A 111 -6.00 -16.12 -3.61
CA HIS A 111 -4.85 -16.55 -4.39
C HIS A 111 -4.89 -18.06 -4.57
N SER A 112 -4.79 -18.52 -5.83
CA SER A 112 -4.76 -19.95 -6.19
C SER A 112 -5.91 -20.75 -5.56
N GLY A 113 -7.10 -20.17 -5.55
CA GLY A 113 -8.29 -20.83 -5.00
C GLY A 113 -8.37 -20.84 -3.49
N LYS A 114 -7.43 -20.20 -2.80
CA LYS A 114 -7.43 -20.07 -1.35
C LYS A 114 -7.82 -18.66 -0.95
N GLU A 115 -8.45 -18.54 0.22
CA GLU A 115 -8.78 -17.25 0.82
C GLU A 115 -8.13 -17.18 2.20
N GLU A 116 -7.41 -16.08 2.45
CA GLU A 116 -6.73 -15.87 3.71
C GLU A 116 -7.12 -14.52 4.29
N ILE A 117 -7.38 -14.51 5.59
CA ILE A 117 -7.74 -13.29 6.32
C ILE A 117 -6.52 -12.80 7.10
N TYR A 118 -6.28 -11.51 6.99
CA TYR A 118 -5.22 -10.84 7.74
C TYR A 118 -5.79 -9.63 8.45
N ILE A 119 -5.26 -9.30 9.60
CA ILE A 119 -5.58 -8.08 10.31
C ILE A 119 -4.28 -7.44 10.80
N ARG A 120 -4.22 -6.12 10.72
CA ARG A 120 -3.04 -5.38 11.15
C ARG A 120 -3.04 -5.22 12.66
N VAL A 121 -1.88 -5.49 13.25
CA VAL A 121 -1.66 -5.31 14.69
C VAL A 121 -0.44 -4.39 14.84
N GLY A 122 -0.68 -3.15 15.22
CA GLY A 122 0.38 -2.14 15.27
C GLY A 122 0.93 -1.88 13.88
N THR A 123 2.24 -2.13 13.67
CA THR A 123 2.90 -1.97 12.37
C THR A 123 3.11 -3.31 11.66
N THR A 124 2.54 -4.35 12.18
CA THR A 124 2.66 -5.67 11.59
C THR A 124 1.26 -6.19 11.19
#